data_445e74f54f59073241a03d2b58643472
#
_entry.id   445e74f54f59073241a03d2b58643472
#
_cell.length_a   1.000
_cell.length_b   1.000
_cell.length_c   1.000
_cell.angle_alpha   90.00
_cell.angle_beta   90.00
_cell.angle_gamma   90.00
#
_symmetry.space_group_name_H-M   'P 1'
#
loop_
_entity.id
_entity.type
_entity.pdbx_description
1 polymer ?
#
loop_
_entity_poly.entity_id
_entity_poly.type
_entity_poly.pdbx_seq_one_letter_code
_entity_poly.pdbx_strand_id
1 'polypeptide(L)'
;MSFIKKIISFSYNLRMKISKATGIGINIKANKSNKNALVNFYSLKATTNTGEEIQFEKYRSKKILIVNLASQCGYTPQYGELERLHQQNKNIIILGFPSNNFGAQEPGSDEEIATFCKVNYGVTFQLFKKDDVRGKNKQPVYQWLSDKSKNGWNNEEPKWNFYKYLVDENGNLVNVFSSSVSPLDTPL
;
A
#
# COMPACT_ATOMS: atom_id res chain seq x y z
N MET A 1 -22.60 -8.59 9.60
CA MET A 1 -21.29 -7.96 9.96
C MET A 1 -21.07 -8.14 11.45
N SER A 2 -19.96 -8.76 11.86
CA SER A 2 -19.64 -9.02 13.29
C SER A 2 -19.60 -7.71 14.09
N PHE A 3 -19.99 -7.77 15.39
CA PHE A 3 -19.95 -6.62 16.33
C PHE A 3 -18.55 -5.97 16.39
N ILE A 4 -17.50 -6.80 16.37
CA ILE A 4 -16.10 -6.33 16.36
C ILE A 4 -15.81 -5.50 15.10
N LYS A 5 -16.29 -5.92 13.92
CA LYS A 5 -16.11 -5.14 12.68
C LYS A 5 -16.82 -3.79 12.73
N LYS A 6 -17.99 -3.69 13.38
CA LYS A 6 -18.68 -2.40 13.56
C LYS A 6 -17.86 -1.45 14.43
N ILE A 7 -17.25 -1.96 15.51
CA ILE A 7 -16.39 -1.15 16.40
C ILE A 7 -15.15 -0.67 15.65
N ILE A 8 -14.46 -1.55 14.93
CA ILE A 8 -13.26 -1.18 14.14
C ILE A 8 -13.62 -0.14 13.08
N SER A 9 -14.71 -0.33 12.35
CA SER A 9 -15.16 0.61 11.33
C SER A 9 -15.55 1.97 11.94
N PHE A 10 -16.24 1.97 13.09
CA PHE A 10 -16.60 3.21 13.78
C PHE A 10 -15.35 3.96 14.27
N SER A 11 -14.42 3.27 14.93
CA SER A 11 -13.18 3.87 15.42
C SER A 11 -12.30 4.40 14.28
N TYR A 12 -12.24 3.69 13.16
CA TYR A 12 -11.57 4.13 11.94
C TYR A 12 -12.19 5.42 11.40
N ASN A 13 -13.52 5.43 11.19
CA ASN A 13 -14.22 6.59 10.65
C ASN A 13 -14.04 7.84 11.54
N LEU A 14 -14.09 7.67 12.87
CA LEU A 14 -13.84 8.76 13.80
C LEU A 14 -12.39 9.27 13.69
N ARG A 15 -11.42 8.36 13.68
CA ARG A 15 -10.00 8.70 13.51
C ARG A 15 -9.75 9.47 12.20
N MET A 16 -10.30 8.99 11.08
CA MET A 16 -10.13 9.64 9.77
C MET A 16 -10.76 11.03 9.74
N LYS A 17 -11.95 11.22 10.36
CA LYS A 17 -12.58 12.54 10.50
C LYS A 17 -11.70 13.50 11.32
N ILE A 18 -11.17 13.05 12.44
CA ILE A 18 -10.27 13.85 13.28
C ILE A 18 -9.00 14.20 12.51
N SER A 19 -8.34 13.22 11.88
CA SER A 19 -7.14 13.46 11.08
C SER A 19 -7.40 14.47 9.95
N LYS A 20 -8.52 14.35 9.25
CA LYS A 20 -8.89 15.27 8.17
C LYS A 20 -9.18 16.69 8.68
N ALA A 21 -9.83 16.82 9.82
CA ALA A 21 -10.16 18.12 10.43
C ALA A 21 -8.94 18.83 11.05
N THR A 22 -8.02 18.08 11.63
CA THR A 22 -6.88 18.62 12.41
C THR A 22 -5.54 18.54 11.70
N GLY A 23 -5.43 17.76 10.63
CA GLY A 23 -4.16 17.41 9.97
C GLY A 23 -3.28 16.45 10.78
N ILE A 24 -3.71 16.05 11.99
CA ILE A 24 -2.92 15.18 12.88
C ILE A 24 -2.73 13.80 12.24
N GLY A 25 -1.48 13.37 12.14
CA GLY A 25 -1.08 12.09 11.57
C GLY A 25 -1.06 12.05 10.04
N ILE A 26 -1.60 13.06 9.35
CA ILE A 26 -1.50 13.19 7.89
C ILE A 26 -0.06 13.61 7.55
N ASN A 27 0.62 12.76 6.79
CA ASN A 27 1.92 13.09 6.22
C ASN A 27 1.91 12.66 4.76
N ILE A 28 2.08 13.65 3.88
CA ILE A 28 2.19 13.47 2.44
C ILE A 28 3.54 14.03 2.02
N LYS A 29 4.38 13.17 1.49
CA LYS A 29 5.66 13.57 0.89
C LYS A 29 5.53 13.49 -0.61
N ALA A 30 6.01 14.51 -1.29
CA ALA A 30 6.03 14.58 -2.73
C ALA A 30 7.46 14.74 -3.26
N ASN A 31 7.70 14.22 -4.43
CA ASN A 31 8.93 14.42 -5.21
C ASN A 31 8.97 15.84 -5.80
N LYS A 32 9.14 16.84 -4.92
CA LYS A 32 9.10 18.27 -5.31
C LYS A 32 10.16 18.67 -6.34
N SER A 33 11.24 17.91 -6.43
CA SER A 33 12.35 18.18 -7.36
C SER A 33 12.20 17.42 -8.69
N ASN A 34 11.09 16.71 -8.90
CA ASN A 34 10.81 15.90 -10.08
C ASN A 34 11.98 14.97 -10.46
N LYS A 35 12.63 14.37 -9.47
CA LYS A 35 13.75 13.45 -9.71
C LYS A 35 13.24 12.14 -10.30
N ASN A 36 13.87 11.72 -11.38
CA ASN A 36 13.62 10.42 -11.97
C ASN A 36 14.22 9.31 -11.12
N ALA A 37 13.62 8.14 -11.21
CA ALA A 37 14.18 6.92 -10.66
C ALA A 37 15.51 6.57 -11.33
N LEU A 38 16.50 6.18 -10.53
CA LEU A 38 17.83 5.79 -11.00
C LEU A 38 17.89 4.30 -11.37
N VAL A 39 17.02 3.50 -10.77
CA VAL A 39 16.78 2.10 -11.10
C VAL A 39 15.36 1.98 -11.64
N ASN A 40 15.22 1.40 -12.83
CA ASN A 40 13.94 1.27 -13.49
C ASN A 40 12.95 0.45 -12.64
N PHE A 41 11.82 1.07 -12.23
CA PHE A 41 10.77 0.42 -11.45
C PHE A 41 10.20 -0.82 -12.14
N TYR A 42 10.07 -0.79 -13.45
CA TYR A 42 9.50 -1.88 -14.23
C TYR A 42 10.42 -3.11 -14.36
N SER A 43 11.71 -2.98 -13.99
CA SER A 43 12.62 -4.13 -13.88
C SER A 43 12.41 -4.94 -12.59
N LEU A 44 11.59 -4.45 -11.67
CA LEU A 44 11.27 -5.16 -10.44
C LEU A 44 10.32 -6.33 -10.69
N LYS A 45 10.35 -7.27 -9.78
CA LYS A 45 9.44 -8.42 -9.74
C LYS A 45 9.04 -8.73 -8.31
N ALA A 46 7.92 -9.39 -8.15
CA ALA A 46 7.45 -9.88 -6.87
C ALA A 46 6.60 -11.14 -7.04
N THR A 47 6.59 -11.98 -6.02
CA THR A 47 5.77 -13.20 -5.98
C THR A 47 4.38 -12.87 -5.47
N THR A 48 3.33 -13.31 -6.16
CA THR A 48 1.94 -13.17 -5.71
C THR A 48 1.66 -14.06 -4.50
N ASN A 49 0.54 -13.81 -3.84
CA ASN A 49 0.03 -14.67 -2.76
C ASN A 49 -0.33 -16.09 -3.22
N THR A 50 -0.38 -16.35 -4.53
CA THR A 50 -0.59 -17.68 -5.13
C THR A 50 0.70 -18.34 -5.62
N GLY A 51 1.85 -17.68 -5.42
CA GLY A 51 3.17 -18.21 -5.79
C GLY A 51 3.65 -17.88 -7.22
N GLU A 52 2.88 -17.13 -8.01
CA GLU A 52 3.29 -16.70 -9.34
C GLU A 52 4.27 -15.52 -9.26
N GLU A 53 5.37 -15.54 -10.02
CA GLU A 53 6.26 -14.39 -10.14
C GLU A 53 5.73 -13.42 -11.20
N ILE A 54 5.52 -12.16 -10.81
CA ILE A 54 5.06 -11.09 -11.70
C ILE A 54 6.20 -10.10 -11.95
N GLN A 55 6.52 -9.88 -13.24
CA GLN A 55 7.36 -8.78 -13.69
C GLN A 55 6.54 -7.48 -13.74
N PHE A 56 7.08 -6.38 -13.17
CA PHE A 56 6.35 -5.11 -13.11
C PHE A 56 6.26 -4.40 -14.46
N GLU A 57 6.99 -4.89 -15.45
CA GLU A 57 6.87 -4.45 -16.85
C GLU A 57 5.42 -4.50 -17.37
N LYS A 58 4.62 -5.46 -16.88
CA LYS A 58 3.19 -5.56 -17.25
C LYS A 58 2.33 -4.37 -16.83
N TYR A 59 2.82 -3.54 -15.90
CA TYR A 59 2.11 -2.36 -15.39
C TYR A 59 2.56 -1.05 -16.04
N ARG A 60 3.40 -1.12 -17.09
CA ARG A 60 3.92 0.05 -17.80
C ARG A 60 2.77 0.97 -18.26
N SER A 61 3.04 2.28 -18.25
CA SER A 61 2.09 3.34 -18.64
C SER A 61 0.82 3.42 -17.77
N LYS A 62 0.87 2.87 -16.55
CA LYS A 62 -0.18 3.01 -15.54
C LYS A 62 0.38 3.67 -14.29
N LYS A 63 -0.43 4.44 -13.59
CA LYS A 63 -0.15 4.81 -12.20
C LYS A 63 -0.27 3.59 -11.32
N ILE A 64 0.63 3.48 -10.34
CA ILE A 64 0.67 2.32 -9.45
C ILE A 64 0.65 2.80 -8.01
N LEU A 65 -0.35 2.36 -7.23
CA LEU A 65 -0.44 2.59 -5.80
C LEU A 65 -0.02 1.32 -5.06
N ILE A 66 1.14 1.37 -4.42
CA ILE A 66 1.71 0.28 -3.62
C ILE A 66 1.34 0.51 -2.16
N VAL A 67 0.79 -0.51 -1.50
CA VAL A 67 0.29 -0.41 -0.11
C VAL A 67 0.73 -1.61 0.70
N ASN A 68 1.32 -1.39 1.89
CA ASN A 68 1.53 -2.47 2.85
C ASN A 68 0.29 -2.69 3.71
N LEU A 69 -0.14 -3.92 3.84
CA LEU A 69 -1.45 -4.32 4.33
C LEU A 69 -1.37 -5.15 5.62
N ALA A 70 -2.44 -5.09 6.42
CA ALA A 70 -2.62 -5.96 7.59
C ALA A 70 -4.10 -6.16 7.92
N SER A 71 -4.48 -7.39 8.33
CA SER A 71 -5.87 -7.77 8.61
C SER A 71 -6.34 -7.40 10.03
N GLN A 72 -5.43 -7.11 10.97
CA GLN A 72 -5.76 -6.82 12.37
C GLN A 72 -5.35 -5.41 12.82
N CYS A 73 -5.36 -4.45 11.90
CA CYS A 73 -4.97 -3.06 12.15
C CYS A 73 -6.20 -2.15 12.29
N GLY A 74 -6.07 -1.05 13.05
CA GLY A 74 -7.12 -0.01 13.08
C GLY A 74 -7.36 0.70 11.74
N TYR A 75 -6.46 0.53 10.75
CA TYR A 75 -6.61 1.01 9.38
C TYR A 75 -7.12 -0.05 8.40
N THR A 76 -7.40 -1.27 8.84
CA THR A 76 -7.94 -2.37 8.00
C THR A 76 -9.18 -1.99 7.17
N PRO A 77 -10.10 -1.08 7.63
CA PRO A 77 -11.19 -0.62 6.78
C PRO A 77 -10.77 0.03 5.45
N GLN A 78 -9.51 0.48 5.32
CA GLN A 78 -8.98 0.99 4.05
C GLN A 78 -8.96 -0.06 2.92
N TYR A 79 -9.05 -1.35 3.20
CA TYR A 79 -9.26 -2.35 2.15
C TYR A 79 -10.49 -2.03 1.28
N GLY A 80 -11.61 -1.63 1.90
CA GLY A 80 -12.81 -1.25 1.16
C GLY A 80 -12.66 0.04 0.34
N GLU A 81 -11.84 0.99 0.83
CA GLU A 81 -11.53 2.22 0.09
C GLU A 81 -10.59 1.93 -1.10
N LEU A 82 -9.58 1.08 -0.90
CA LEU A 82 -8.67 0.62 -1.96
C LEU A 82 -9.44 -0.14 -3.04
N GLU A 83 -10.34 -1.05 -2.65
CA GLU A 83 -11.15 -1.79 -3.61
C GLU A 83 -12.08 -0.87 -4.41
N ARG A 84 -12.72 0.11 -3.76
CA ARG A 84 -13.53 1.12 -4.44
C ARG A 84 -12.69 1.91 -5.45
N LEU A 85 -11.50 2.35 -5.05
CA LEU A 85 -10.58 3.07 -5.94
C LEU A 85 -10.19 2.20 -7.14
N HIS A 86 -9.88 0.92 -6.91
CA HIS A 86 -9.54 -0.05 -7.96
C HIS A 86 -10.67 -0.25 -8.98
N GLN A 87 -11.91 -0.33 -8.51
CA GLN A 87 -13.07 -0.53 -9.37
C GLN A 87 -13.43 0.74 -10.16
N GLN A 88 -13.32 1.91 -9.54
CA GLN A 88 -13.76 3.18 -10.12
C GLN A 88 -12.71 3.82 -11.05
N ASN A 89 -11.43 3.52 -10.89
CA ASN A 89 -10.36 4.13 -11.66
C ASN A 89 -9.49 3.10 -12.39
N LYS A 90 -9.74 2.91 -13.68
CA LYS A 90 -9.02 1.94 -14.52
C LYS A 90 -7.59 2.38 -14.91
N ASN A 91 -7.23 3.63 -14.62
CA ASN A 91 -5.90 4.17 -14.90
C ASN A 91 -4.91 3.96 -13.75
N ILE A 92 -5.38 3.45 -12.60
CA ILE A 92 -4.52 3.12 -11.48
C ILE A 92 -4.52 1.61 -11.21
N ILE A 93 -3.34 1.09 -10.97
CA ILE A 93 -3.14 -0.29 -10.51
C ILE A 93 -2.86 -0.24 -9.00
N ILE A 94 -3.57 -1.06 -8.22
CA ILE A 94 -3.31 -1.21 -6.79
C ILE A 94 -2.56 -2.51 -6.57
N LEU A 95 -1.43 -2.42 -5.85
CA LEU A 95 -0.58 -3.55 -5.50
C LEU A 95 -0.51 -3.66 -3.98
N GLY A 96 -1.08 -4.72 -3.43
CA GLY A 96 -1.17 -4.96 -1.99
C GLY A 96 -0.08 -5.92 -1.49
N PHE A 97 0.67 -5.49 -0.48
CA PHE A 97 1.77 -6.23 0.12
C PHE A 97 1.49 -6.50 1.60
N PRO A 98 0.92 -7.67 1.96
CA PRO A 98 0.72 -8.05 3.36
C PRO A 98 2.05 -8.14 4.11
N SER A 99 2.07 -7.63 5.35
CA SER A 99 3.29 -7.67 6.16
C SER A 99 3.01 -7.71 7.66
N ASN A 100 3.76 -8.55 8.38
CA ASN A 100 3.65 -8.69 9.84
C ASN A 100 4.61 -7.77 10.63
N ASN A 101 5.27 -6.82 9.95
CA ASN A 101 6.30 -5.97 10.58
C ASN A 101 5.75 -4.97 11.61
N PHE A 102 4.45 -4.72 11.66
CA PHE A 102 3.88 -3.68 12.51
C PHE A 102 2.91 -4.29 13.52
N GLY A 103 3.39 -4.46 14.76
CA GLY A 103 2.59 -4.96 15.87
C GLY A 103 2.06 -6.39 15.68
N ALA A 104 2.70 -7.19 14.84
CA ALA A 104 2.27 -8.55 14.50
C ALA A 104 0.78 -8.61 14.04
N GLN A 105 0.33 -7.58 13.30
CA GLN A 105 -1.06 -7.42 12.90
C GLN A 105 -1.43 -8.14 11.59
N GLU A 106 -0.52 -8.96 11.03
CA GLU A 106 -0.79 -9.84 9.86
C GLU A 106 -0.25 -11.25 10.12
N PRO A 107 -0.82 -12.00 11.10
CA PRO A 107 -0.29 -13.30 11.48
C PRO A 107 -0.63 -14.42 10.48
N GLY A 108 -1.69 -14.27 9.68
CA GLY A 108 -2.22 -15.32 8.80
C GLY A 108 -1.25 -15.80 7.71
N SER A 109 -1.55 -16.96 7.11
CA SER A 109 -0.91 -17.42 5.87
C SER A 109 -1.39 -16.59 4.67
N ASP A 110 -0.73 -16.74 3.52
CA ASP A 110 -1.15 -16.04 2.29
C ASP A 110 -2.59 -16.40 1.88
N GLU A 111 -3.01 -17.66 2.07
CA GLU A 111 -4.38 -18.14 1.79
C GLU A 111 -5.40 -17.55 2.78
N GLU A 112 -5.07 -17.49 4.07
CA GLU A 112 -5.92 -16.90 5.10
C GLU A 112 -6.11 -15.40 4.85
N ILE A 113 -5.04 -14.68 4.48
CA ILE A 113 -5.06 -13.27 4.13
C ILE A 113 -5.92 -13.02 2.89
N ALA A 114 -5.74 -13.82 1.83
CA ALA A 114 -6.53 -13.72 0.61
C ALA A 114 -8.02 -13.94 0.88
N THR A 115 -8.35 -14.97 1.67
CA THR A 115 -9.72 -15.27 2.10
C THR A 115 -10.31 -14.12 2.91
N PHE A 116 -9.55 -13.60 3.88
CA PHE A 116 -9.96 -12.46 4.69
C PHE A 116 -10.28 -11.24 3.82
N CYS A 117 -9.39 -10.88 2.89
CA CYS A 117 -9.55 -9.74 2.00
C CYS A 117 -10.78 -9.89 1.11
N LYS A 118 -10.96 -11.05 0.49
CA LYS A 118 -12.09 -11.35 -0.39
C LYS A 118 -13.44 -11.35 0.35
N VAL A 119 -13.52 -12.09 1.46
CA VAL A 119 -14.80 -12.27 2.19
C VAL A 119 -15.22 -10.99 2.92
N ASN A 120 -14.26 -10.23 3.46
CA ASN A 120 -14.59 -9.09 4.31
C ASN A 120 -14.69 -7.76 3.55
N TYR A 121 -13.97 -7.61 2.44
CA TYR A 121 -13.85 -6.35 1.72
C TYR A 121 -14.05 -6.47 0.21
N GLY A 122 -14.25 -7.69 -0.31
CA GLY A 122 -14.45 -7.94 -1.74
C GLY A 122 -13.20 -7.63 -2.58
N VAL A 123 -12.01 -7.67 -1.99
CA VAL A 123 -10.76 -7.30 -2.65
C VAL A 123 -10.54 -8.11 -3.93
N THR A 124 -10.32 -7.39 -5.04
CA THR A 124 -10.02 -7.94 -6.37
C THR A 124 -8.70 -7.43 -6.94
N PHE A 125 -8.08 -6.40 -6.34
CA PHE A 125 -6.76 -5.96 -6.74
C PHE A 125 -5.68 -6.98 -6.36
N GLN A 126 -4.51 -6.90 -7.02
CA GLN A 126 -3.41 -7.85 -6.86
C GLN A 126 -2.84 -7.83 -5.44
N LEU A 127 -2.84 -9.01 -4.79
CA LEU A 127 -2.11 -9.27 -3.56
C LEU A 127 -0.80 -10.01 -3.85
N PHE A 128 0.24 -9.65 -3.13
CA PHE A 128 1.54 -10.31 -3.16
C PHE A 128 1.74 -11.17 -1.92
N LYS A 129 2.73 -12.06 -1.97
CA LYS A 129 3.15 -12.90 -0.86
C LYS A 129 3.47 -12.04 0.37
N LYS A 130 3.02 -12.48 1.54
CA LYS A 130 3.35 -11.85 2.80
C LYS A 130 4.86 -11.90 3.03
N ASP A 131 5.47 -10.72 3.23
CA ASP A 131 6.92 -10.60 3.43
C ASP A 131 7.27 -9.31 4.18
N ASP A 132 8.55 -9.10 4.48
CA ASP A 132 9.04 -7.90 5.12
C ASP A 132 8.96 -6.68 4.19
N VAL A 133 8.48 -5.56 4.75
CA VAL A 133 8.40 -4.25 4.06
C VAL A 133 9.33 -3.21 4.71
N ARG A 134 10.00 -3.58 5.80
CA ARG A 134 10.98 -2.75 6.51
C ARG A 134 12.14 -3.59 7.06
N GLY A 135 13.21 -2.90 7.43
CA GLY A 135 14.41 -3.54 7.98
C GLY A 135 15.33 -4.10 6.90
N LYS A 136 16.34 -4.86 7.33
CA LYS A 136 17.42 -5.33 6.43
C LYS A 136 16.93 -6.34 5.38
N ASN A 137 15.95 -7.16 5.73
CA ASN A 137 15.44 -8.25 4.89
C ASN A 137 14.22 -7.84 4.06
N LYS A 138 13.84 -6.55 4.04
CA LYS A 138 12.68 -6.11 3.27
C LYS A 138 12.79 -6.51 1.80
N GLN A 139 11.65 -6.91 1.25
CA GLN A 139 11.54 -7.39 -0.13
C GLN A 139 11.99 -6.33 -1.17
N PRO A 140 12.41 -6.73 -2.38
CA PRO A 140 13.04 -5.85 -3.38
C PRO A 140 12.22 -4.59 -3.72
N VAL A 141 10.90 -4.71 -3.79
CA VAL A 141 10.00 -3.58 -4.06
C VAL A 141 10.15 -2.51 -2.97
N TYR A 142 10.16 -2.90 -1.70
CA TYR A 142 10.31 -1.99 -0.57
C TYR A 142 11.76 -1.50 -0.39
N GLN A 143 12.77 -2.25 -0.86
CA GLN A 143 14.13 -1.73 -1.01
C GLN A 143 14.17 -0.57 -1.99
N TRP A 144 13.49 -0.72 -3.15
CA TRP A 144 13.41 0.35 -4.13
C TRP A 144 12.64 1.57 -3.59
N LEU A 145 11.49 1.36 -2.96
CA LEU A 145 10.64 2.43 -2.43
C LEU A 145 11.30 3.27 -1.33
N SER A 146 12.26 2.71 -0.59
CA SER A 146 12.90 3.35 0.57
C SER A 146 14.40 3.58 0.41
N ASP A 147 14.89 3.66 -0.83
CA ASP A 147 16.30 3.93 -1.14
C ASP A 147 16.40 4.98 -2.26
N LYS A 148 16.83 6.20 -1.90
CA LYS A 148 16.99 7.31 -2.86
C LYS A 148 18.01 7.03 -3.95
N SER A 149 18.95 6.09 -3.75
CA SER A 149 19.89 5.67 -4.79
C SER A 149 19.21 4.84 -5.88
N LYS A 150 17.97 4.39 -5.64
CA LYS A 150 17.14 3.63 -6.58
C LYS A 150 15.97 4.46 -7.10
N ASN A 151 15.17 5.06 -6.20
CA ASN A 151 13.96 5.79 -6.55
C ASN A 151 14.17 7.29 -6.81
N GLY A 152 15.38 7.80 -6.58
CA GLY A 152 15.77 9.19 -6.85
C GLY A 152 15.64 10.16 -5.67
N TRP A 153 14.77 9.92 -4.67
CA TRP A 153 14.54 10.93 -3.62
C TRP A 153 14.15 10.42 -2.23
N ASN A 154 13.41 9.31 -2.12
CA ASN A 154 12.89 8.83 -0.84
C ASN A 154 13.81 7.81 -0.17
N ASN A 155 14.14 8.05 1.11
CA ASN A 155 14.90 7.13 1.96
C ASN A 155 14.08 6.56 3.13
N GLU A 156 12.78 6.85 3.19
CA GLU A 156 11.98 6.44 4.34
C GLU A 156 11.22 5.16 4.09
N GLU A 157 11.37 4.23 5.01
CA GLU A 157 10.57 3.03 5.11
C GLU A 157 9.14 3.36 5.58
N PRO A 158 8.14 2.47 5.36
CA PRO A 158 6.83 2.63 5.95
C PRO A 158 6.94 2.63 7.48
N LYS A 159 6.21 3.53 8.16
CA LYS A 159 6.24 3.66 9.63
C LYS A 159 5.13 2.85 10.30
N TRP A 160 4.12 2.45 9.53
CA TRP A 160 2.99 1.64 10.00
C TRP A 160 2.31 0.91 8.84
N ASN A 161 1.31 0.07 9.13
CA ASN A 161 0.45 -0.55 8.13
C ASN A 161 -0.31 0.51 7.32
N PHE A 162 -0.65 0.22 6.08
CA PHE A 162 -1.37 1.08 5.15
C PHE A 162 -0.62 2.37 4.77
N TYR A 163 0.73 2.37 4.79
CA TYR A 163 1.51 3.35 4.04
C TYR A 163 1.33 3.12 2.54
N LYS A 164 1.28 4.20 1.80
CA LYS A 164 1.02 4.15 0.36
C LYS A 164 2.12 4.87 -0.40
N TYR A 165 2.49 4.33 -1.54
CA TYR A 165 3.50 4.86 -2.43
C TYR A 165 2.90 4.96 -3.82
N LEU A 166 2.92 6.15 -4.42
CA LEU A 166 2.42 6.39 -5.77
C LEU A 166 3.60 6.44 -6.74
N VAL A 167 3.58 5.56 -7.73
CA VAL A 167 4.48 5.55 -8.87
C VAL A 167 3.70 6.04 -10.09
N ASP A 168 4.29 6.97 -10.86
CA ASP A 168 3.69 7.52 -12.08
C ASP A 168 3.79 6.57 -13.28
N GLU A 169 3.23 6.97 -14.41
CA GLU A 169 3.21 6.21 -15.66
C GLU A 169 4.61 6.01 -16.27
N ASN A 170 5.60 6.79 -15.81
CA ASN A 170 6.99 6.70 -16.25
C ASN A 170 7.85 5.81 -15.30
N GLY A 171 7.26 5.30 -14.22
CA GLY A 171 7.94 4.49 -13.23
C GLY A 171 8.70 5.29 -12.18
N ASN A 172 8.37 6.57 -11.98
CA ASN A 172 8.98 7.39 -10.93
C ASN A 172 8.12 7.38 -9.66
N LEU A 173 8.74 7.26 -8.51
CA LEU A 173 8.07 7.47 -7.23
C LEU A 173 7.73 8.96 -7.10
N VAL A 174 6.44 9.30 -7.04
CA VAL A 174 5.99 10.69 -6.96
C VAL A 174 5.47 11.11 -5.60
N ASN A 175 4.81 10.20 -4.87
CA ASN A 175 4.30 10.50 -3.53
C ASN A 175 4.46 9.33 -2.56
N VAL A 176 4.57 9.68 -1.28
CA VAL A 176 4.46 8.76 -0.14
C VAL A 176 3.41 9.30 0.83
N PHE A 177 2.46 8.46 1.25
CA PHE A 177 1.36 8.82 2.12
C PHE A 177 1.39 8.00 3.40
N SER A 178 1.17 8.64 4.54
CA SER A 178 1.00 7.95 5.82
C SER A 178 -0.31 7.15 5.86
N SER A 179 -0.43 6.28 6.87
CA SER A 179 -1.63 5.47 7.11
C SER A 179 -2.91 6.29 7.25
N SER A 180 -2.80 7.51 7.80
CA SER A 180 -3.94 8.42 8.04
C SER A 180 -4.44 9.14 6.79
N VAL A 181 -3.79 8.98 5.65
CA VAL A 181 -4.30 9.47 4.36
C VAL A 181 -5.22 8.40 3.78
N SER A 182 -6.50 8.73 3.56
CA SER A 182 -7.43 7.80 2.89
C SER A 182 -6.96 7.51 1.46
N PRO A 183 -7.06 6.27 0.99
CA PRO A 183 -6.85 5.96 -0.44
C PRO A 183 -7.66 6.84 -1.40
N LEU A 184 -8.87 7.25 -0.99
CA LEU A 184 -9.76 8.08 -1.79
C LEU A 184 -9.39 9.57 -1.79
N ASP A 185 -8.54 10.00 -0.85
CA ASP A 185 -8.03 11.38 -0.76
C ASP A 185 -6.61 11.51 -1.38
N THR A 186 -6.06 10.43 -1.97
CA THR A 186 -4.75 10.49 -2.64
C THR A 186 -4.88 11.25 -3.97
N PRO A 187 -4.01 12.23 -4.27
CA PRO A 187 -3.96 12.90 -5.57
C PRO A 187 -3.42 11.91 -6.61
N LEU A 188 -4.27 11.45 -7.50
CA LEU A 188 -3.98 10.42 -8.51
C LEU A 188 -3.92 11.02 -9.91
#